data_2cc7936a4c73266a7fb100899d08b77d
#
_entry.id   2cc7936a4c73266a7fb100899d08b77d
#
_cell.length_a   1.000
_cell.length_b   1.000
_cell.length_c   1.000
_cell.angle_alpha   90.00
_cell.angle_beta   90.00
_cell.angle_gamma   90.00
#
_symmetry.space_group_name_H-M   'P 1'
#
loop_
_entity.id
_entity.type
_entity.pdbx_description
1 polymer ?
#
loop_
_entity_poly.entity_id
_entity_poly.type
_entity_poly.pdbx_seq_one_letter_code
_entity_poly.pdbx_strand_id
1 'polypeptide(L)'
;MNGIDNGAGVDDVIIRNERPDEWREVEELTREAFWNVNMPGCSEHYLVHVLRSHPDFVPELDLVAQVGSRVVANIMYTRARLVDRNGGDKRILTFGPLSVLPEFQRRGFGKALLDRSFSQARAMGYDAIVIFGDPDNYVSRGFASCRKFDVDLEDGIYPSAMMVKELVPGSLAGRSWRYVESDAYRIDEAAAERFDFGFEPKKKGCRPSQESFYISSRSRVL
;
A
#
# COMPACT_ATOMS: atom_id res chain seq x y z
N MET A 1 22.14 6.60 26.22
CA MET A 1 21.10 7.65 26.21
C MET A 1 21.08 8.22 24.81
N ASN A 2 20.33 7.61 23.91
CA ASN A 2 20.16 8.15 22.57
C ASN A 2 18.84 8.92 22.58
N GLY A 3 18.95 10.25 22.57
CA GLY A 3 17.80 11.14 22.46
C GLY A 3 17.13 10.88 21.12
N ILE A 4 15.90 10.35 21.16
CA ILE A 4 15.03 10.28 20.00
C ILE A 4 14.68 11.72 19.69
N ASP A 5 15.19 12.25 18.59
CA ASP A 5 14.83 13.58 18.10
C ASP A 5 13.36 13.53 17.63
N ASN A 6 12.44 13.81 18.55
CA ASN A 6 11.00 13.92 18.30
C ASN A 6 10.62 15.12 17.42
N GLY A 7 11.60 15.87 16.93
CA GLY A 7 11.42 17.10 16.14
C GLY A 7 11.67 16.99 14.64
N ALA A 8 12.25 15.88 14.15
CA ALA A 8 12.58 15.74 12.72
C ALA A 8 11.33 15.87 11.85
N GLY A 9 11.31 16.89 10.97
CA GLY A 9 10.26 17.14 9.99
C GLY A 9 10.51 16.36 8.69
N VAL A 10 9.60 16.53 7.72
CA VAL A 10 9.75 15.94 6.38
C VAL A 10 10.94 16.55 5.63
N ASP A 11 11.41 17.72 6.04
CA ASP A 11 12.52 18.44 5.39
C ASP A 11 13.87 17.72 5.53
N ASP A 12 14.01 16.85 6.54
CA ASP A 12 15.21 16.06 6.80
C ASP A 12 15.08 14.59 6.34
N VAL A 13 14.03 14.25 5.59
CA VAL A 13 13.78 12.89 5.15
C VAL A 13 14.59 12.53 3.90
N ILE A 14 15.21 11.35 3.93
CA ILE A 14 15.81 10.73 2.74
C ILE A 14 14.85 9.65 2.25
N ILE A 15 14.37 9.78 0.99
CA ILE A 15 13.59 8.73 0.34
C ILE A 15 14.49 8.00 -0.66
N ARG A 16 14.60 6.70 -0.46
CA ARG A 16 15.45 5.81 -1.26
C ARG A 16 14.86 4.41 -1.36
N ASN A 17 15.43 3.56 -2.18
CA ASN A 17 15.08 2.14 -2.17
C ASN A 17 15.48 1.49 -0.84
N GLU A 18 14.69 0.50 -0.42
CA GLU A 18 15.00 -0.40 0.67
C GLU A 18 16.28 -1.19 0.35
N ARG A 19 17.08 -1.49 1.37
CA ARG A 19 18.26 -2.34 1.24
C ARG A 19 18.01 -3.72 1.86
N PRO A 20 18.65 -4.78 1.38
CA PRO A 20 18.46 -6.12 1.92
C PRO A 20 18.76 -6.26 3.42
N ASP A 21 19.70 -5.49 3.95
CA ASP A 21 20.03 -5.48 5.38
C ASP A 21 18.99 -4.77 6.25
N GLU A 22 17.99 -4.12 5.64
CA GLU A 22 16.88 -3.42 6.31
C GLU A 22 15.58 -4.22 6.33
N TRP A 23 15.50 -5.35 5.66
CA TRP A 23 14.26 -6.11 5.51
C TRP A 23 13.57 -6.40 6.85
N ARG A 24 14.34 -6.78 7.85
CA ARG A 24 13.79 -7.02 9.19
C ARG A 24 13.26 -5.75 9.84
N GLU A 25 13.97 -4.64 9.72
CA GLU A 25 13.54 -3.34 10.23
C GLU A 25 12.22 -2.90 9.59
N VAL A 26 12.06 -3.10 8.28
CA VAL A 26 10.82 -2.76 7.55
C VAL A 26 9.67 -3.70 7.91
N GLU A 27 9.93 -4.99 8.14
CA GLU A 27 8.93 -5.93 8.66
C GLU A 27 8.44 -5.52 10.06
N GLU A 28 9.34 -5.14 10.96
CA GLU A 28 9.02 -4.63 12.29
C GLU A 28 8.24 -3.30 12.23
N LEU A 29 8.68 -2.36 11.41
CA LEU A 29 8.00 -1.10 11.15
C LEU A 29 6.57 -1.34 10.65
N THR A 30 6.38 -2.23 9.69
CA THR A 30 5.07 -2.56 9.14
C THR A 30 4.18 -3.19 10.20
N ARG A 31 4.74 -4.12 11.00
CA ARG A 31 4.03 -4.72 12.12
C ARG A 31 3.56 -3.68 13.13
N GLU A 32 4.43 -2.72 13.49
CA GLU A 32 4.06 -1.62 14.39
C GLU A 32 2.94 -0.75 13.81
N ALA A 33 3.02 -0.42 12.52
CA ALA A 33 2.06 0.45 11.85
C ALA A 33 0.65 -0.17 11.75
N PHE A 34 0.56 -1.51 11.58
CA PHE A 34 -0.70 -2.20 11.33
C PHE A 34 -1.24 -3.00 12.51
N TRP A 35 -0.50 -3.11 13.63
CA TRP A 35 -0.91 -3.94 14.75
C TRP A 35 -2.26 -3.53 15.35
N ASN A 36 -3.24 -4.45 15.26
CA ASN A 36 -4.63 -4.23 15.70
C ASN A 36 -5.37 -3.10 14.92
N VAL A 37 -4.93 -2.73 13.72
CA VAL A 37 -5.60 -1.69 12.93
C VAL A 37 -6.78 -2.27 12.13
N ASN A 38 -6.51 -3.24 11.27
CA ASN A 38 -7.52 -3.84 10.38
C ASN A 38 -8.15 -5.12 10.95
N MET A 39 -7.40 -5.83 11.78
CA MET A 39 -7.79 -7.06 12.47
C MET A 39 -7.04 -7.19 13.80
N PRO A 40 -7.43 -8.09 14.71
CA PRO A 40 -6.61 -8.43 15.87
C PRO A 40 -5.25 -9.01 15.45
N GLY A 41 -4.16 -8.33 15.77
CA GLY A 41 -2.84 -8.58 15.18
C GLY A 41 -2.67 -7.84 13.85
N CYS A 42 -1.87 -8.39 12.96
CA CYS A 42 -1.76 -7.97 11.55
C CYS A 42 -1.08 -9.06 10.72
N SER A 43 -1.23 -9.01 9.40
CA SER A 43 -0.54 -9.87 8.44
C SER A 43 0.33 -9.10 7.44
N GLU A 44 0.27 -7.78 7.49
CA GLU A 44 0.95 -6.88 6.54
C GLU A 44 2.49 -7.01 6.60
N HIS A 45 3.07 -7.31 7.77
CA HIS A 45 4.51 -7.56 7.90
C HIS A 45 4.94 -8.87 7.21
N TYR A 46 4.07 -9.89 7.19
CA TYR A 46 4.30 -11.09 6.39
C TYR A 46 4.12 -10.82 4.88
N LEU A 47 3.15 -9.99 4.51
CA LEU A 47 3.00 -9.53 3.12
C LEU A 47 4.30 -8.87 2.63
N VAL A 48 4.86 -7.94 3.39
CA VAL A 48 6.15 -7.31 3.07
C VAL A 48 7.25 -8.35 2.84
N HIS A 49 7.32 -9.38 3.70
CA HIS A 49 8.30 -10.46 3.58
C HIS A 49 8.18 -11.23 2.26
N VAL A 50 6.96 -11.66 1.91
CA VAL A 50 6.74 -12.51 0.72
C VAL A 50 6.75 -11.72 -0.59
N LEU A 51 6.37 -10.44 -0.57
CA LEU A 51 6.36 -9.59 -1.76
C LEU A 51 7.71 -9.52 -2.44
N ARG A 52 8.80 -9.42 -1.70
CA ARG A 52 10.16 -9.26 -2.23
C ARG A 52 10.59 -10.40 -3.17
N SER A 53 10.02 -11.59 -2.98
CA SER A 53 10.29 -12.77 -3.82
C SER A 53 9.24 -13.01 -4.91
N HIS A 54 8.16 -12.21 -4.94
CA HIS A 54 7.08 -12.42 -5.89
C HIS A 54 7.43 -11.85 -7.27
N PRO A 55 7.08 -12.56 -8.38
CA PRO A 55 7.39 -12.12 -9.76
C PRO A 55 6.77 -10.79 -10.14
N ASP A 56 5.64 -10.40 -9.53
CA ASP A 56 5.00 -9.10 -9.78
C ASP A 56 5.59 -7.95 -8.95
N PHE A 57 6.47 -8.24 -8.03
CA PHE A 57 7.14 -7.19 -7.24
C PHE A 57 7.90 -6.21 -8.13
N VAL A 58 7.90 -4.93 -7.74
CA VAL A 58 8.58 -3.85 -8.47
C VAL A 58 9.67 -3.26 -7.57
N PRO A 59 10.90 -3.82 -7.57
CA PRO A 59 11.98 -3.41 -6.67
C PRO A 59 12.33 -1.92 -6.77
N GLU A 60 12.17 -1.34 -7.96
CA GLU A 60 12.42 0.09 -8.18
C GLU A 60 11.46 0.99 -7.40
N LEU A 61 10.30 0.46 -7.02
CA LEU A 61 9.26 1.15 -6.25
C LEU A 61 9.12 0.62 -4.81
N ASP A 62 10.09 -0.15 -4.35
CA ASP A 62 10.26 -0.48 -2.93
C ASP A 62 11.04 0.64 -2.26
N LEU A 63 10.31 1.56 -1.64
CA LEU A 63 10.88 2.79 -1.12
C LEU A 63 10.72 2.89 0.39
N VAL A 64 11.76 3.39 1.03
CA VAL A 64 11.76 3.75 2.46
C VAL A 64 11.96 5.24 2.65
N ALA A 65 11.39 5.76 3.73
CA ALA A 65 11.69 7.09 4.26
C ALA A 65 12.58 6.92 5.49
N GLN A 66 13.77 7.52 5.44
CA GLN A 66 14.77 7.47 6.50
C GLN A 66 14.92 8.84 7.16
N VAL A 67 14.96 8.87 8.48
CA VAL A 67 15.26 10.04 9.30
C VAL A 67 16.47 9.72 10.18
N GLY A 68 17.56 10.44 10.00
CA GLY A 68 18.83 10.08 10.61
C GLY A 68 19.28 8.69 10.15
N SER A 69 19.47 7.76 11.07
CA SER A 69 19.82 6.36 10.77
C SER A 69 18.63 5.39 10.75
N ARG A 70 17.40 5.86 11.03
CA ARG A 70 16.21 5.00 11.23
C ARG A 70 15.29 5.03 10.02
N VAL A 71 14.82 3.87 9.58
CA VAL A 71 13.70 3.76 8.64
C VAL A 71 12.40 4.02 9.39
N VAL A 72 11.61 5.00 8.92
CA VAL A 72 10.38 5.43 9.59
C VAL A 72 9.11 5.18 8.79
N ALA A 73 9.24 4.91 7.50
CA ALA A 73 8.12 4.56 6.64
C ALA A 73 8.60 3.73 5.44
N ASN A 74 7.69 2.93 4.87
CA ASN A 74 7.93 2.10 3.68
C ASN A 74 6.69 2.06 2.81
N ILE A 75 6.89 1.89 1.49
CA ILE A 75 5.85 1.60 0.50
C ILE A 75 6.38 0.58 -0.51
N MET A 76 5.59 -0.44 -0.81
CA MET A 76 5.91 -1.47 -1.80
C MET A 76 4.87 -1.53 -2.90
N TYR A 77 5.32 -1.83 -4.11
CA TYR A 77 4.48 -1.91 -5.30
C TYR A 77 4.57 -3.27 -5.96
N THR A 78 3.45 -3.68 -6.56
CA THR A 78 3.39 -4.80 -7.49
C THR A 78 2.76 -4.38 -8.81
N ARG A 79 3.06 -5.15 -9.85
CA ARG A 79 2.33 -5.08 -11.11
C ARG A 79 0.92 -5.64 -10.93
N ALA A 80 -0.03 -4.98 -11.58
CA ALA A 80 -1.41 -5.43 -11.72
C ALA A 80 -1.88 -5.15 -13.15
N ARG A 81 -3.10 -5.53 -13.48
CA ARG A 81 -3.63 -5.35 -14.83
C ARG A 81 -5.05 -4.79 -14.79
N LEU A 82 -5.36 -4.02 -15.83
CA LEU A 82 -6.72 -3.71 -16.22
C LEU A 82 -7.02 -4.46 -17.53
N VAL A 83 -8.09 -5.23 -17.55
CA VAL A 83 -8.54 -5.98 -18.73
C VAL A 83 -9.75 -5.23 -19.29
N ASP A 84 -9.63 -4.77 -20.55
CA ASP A 84 -10.73 -4.12 -21.26
C ASP A 84 -11.78 -5.15 -21.65
N ARG A 85 -13.05 -4.85 -21.43
CA ARG A 85 -14.18 -5.73 -21.80
C ARG A 85 -14.27 -5.98 -23.31
N ASN A 86 -13.74 -5.07 -24.13
CA ASN A 86 -13.69 -5.19 -25.59
C ASN A 86 -12.38 -5.82 -26.10
N GLY A 87 -11.56 -6.33 -25.22
CA GLY A 87 -10.28 -6.95 -25.52
C GLY A 87 -9.09 -5.98 -25.37
N GLY A 88 -8.00 -6.49 -24.84
CA GLY A 88 -6.78 -5.76 -24.54
C GLY A 88 -6.51 -5.68 -23.05
N ASP A 89 -5.24 -5.54 -22.73
CA ASP A 89 -4.71 -5.45 -21.38
C ASP A 89 -3.93 -4.14 -21.21
N LYS A 90 -4.06 -3.54 -20.06
CA LYS A 90 -3.20 -2.43 -19.63
C LYS A 90 -2.46 -2.85 -18.36
N ARG A 91 -1.13 -2.82 -18.41
CA ARG A 91 -0.31 -2.98 -17.21
C ARG A 91 -0.39 -1.71 -16.35
N ILE A 92 -0.69 -1.90 -15.09
CA ILE A 92 -0.79 -0.86 -14.09
C ILE A 92 -0.02 -1.28 -12.84
N LEU A 93 -0.06 -0.45 -11.83
CA LEU A 93 0.47 -0.76 -10.51
C LEU A 93 -0.64 -0.85 -9.47
N THR A 94 -0.36 -1.59 -8.42
CA THR A 94 -1.00 -1.46 -7.12
C THR A 94 0.09 -1.31 -6.06
N PHE A 95 -0.23 -0.74 -4.91
CA PHE A 95 0.69 -0.71 -3.78
C PHE A 95 0.01 -1.14 -2.48
N GLY A 96 0.82 -1.68 -1.62
CA GLY A 96 0.50 -2.09 -0.27
C GLY A 96 1.54 -3.10 0.22
N PRO A 97 1.92 -2.98 1.49
CA PRO A 97 1.48 -1.93 2.42
C PRO A 97 2.17 -0.58 2.18
N LEU A 98 1.53 0.49 2.66
CA LEU A 98 2.17 1.77 2.95
C LEU A 98 2.20 1.91 4.48
N SER A 99 3.37 1.81 5.05
CA SER A 99 3.59 1.77 6.49
C SER A 99 4.28 3.03 6.97
N VAL A 100 3.84 3.58 8.10
CA VAL A 100 4.52 4.67 8.80
C VAL A 100 4.51 4.33 10.29
N LEU A 101 5.67 4.37 10.94
CA LEU A 101 5.77 4.16 12.39
C LEU A 101 4.78 5.05 13.14
N PRO A 102 4.06 4.54 14.16
CA PRO A 102 3.01 5.30 14.86
C PRO A 102 3.44 6.69 15.31
N GLU A 103 4.65 6.85 15.86
CA GLU A 103 5.19 8.12 16.33
C GLU A 103 5.58 9.10 15.20
N PHE A 104 5.63 8.61 13.93
CA PHE A 104 5.90 9.42 12.73
C PHE A 104 4.65 9.65 11.88
N GLN A 105 3.51 9.07 12.24
CA GLN A 105 2.26 9.27 11.50
C GLN A 105 1.80 10.73 11.54
N ARG A 106 1.01 11.14 10.52
CA ARG A 106 0.42 12.49 10.37
C ARG A 106 1.47 13.61 10.23
N ARG A 107 2.73 13.27 9.98
CA ARG A 107 3.85 14.21 9.80
C ARG A 107 4.29 14.34 8.33
N GLY A 108 3.57 13.73 7.38
CA GLY A 108 3.81 13.86 5.94
C GLY A 108 4.69 12.79 5.30
N PHE A 109 5.27 11.85 6.04
CA PHE A 109 6.16 10.81 5.50
C PHE A 109 5.49 9.91 4.46
N GLY A 110 4.27 9.45 4.73
CA GLY A 110 3.48 8.68 3.74
C GLY A 110 3.20 9.50 2.48
N LYS A 111 2.91 10.80 2.60
CA LYS A 111 2.75 11.70 1.45
C LYS A 111 4.04 11.78 0.63
N ALA A 112 5.18 11.96 1.27
CA ALA A 112 6.46 12.09 0.60
C ALA A 112 6.84 10.81 -0.17
N LEU A 113 6.57 9.61 0.42
CA LEU A 113 6.72 8.33 -0.27
C LEU A 113 5.82 8.23 -1.51
N LEU A 114 4.55 8.60 -1.38
CA LEU A 114 3.59 8.59 -2.50
C LEU A 114 4.00 9.55 -3.61
N ASP A 115 4.37 10.79 -3.28
CA ASP A 115 4.78 11.78 -4.29
C ASP A 115 6.04 11.30 -5.05
N ARG A 116 7.02 10.73 -4.35
CA ARG A 116 8.22 10.15 -4.96
C ARG A 116 7.89 8.95 -5.84
N SER A 117 7.09 8.01 -5.32
CA SER A 117 6.74 6.79 -6.06
C SER A 117 5.88 7.05 -7.29
N PHE A 118 4.94 8.01 -7.25
CA PHE A 118 4.13 8.39 -8.42
C PHE A 118 5.01 8.97 -9.54
N SER A 119 5.95 9.83 -9.19
CA SER A 119 6.90 10.40 -10.17
C SER A 119 7.74 9.29 -10.83
N GLN A 120 8.24 8.36 -10.02
CA GLN A 120 9.06 7.24 -10.50
C GLN A 120 8.24 6.25 -11.34
N ALA A 121 7.04 5.87 -10.88
CA ALA A 121 6.13 4.99 -11.61
C ALA A 121 5.77 5.56 -13.00
N ARG A 122 5.50 6.88 -13.06
CA ARG A 122 5.26 7.57 -14.33
C ARG A 122 6.48 7.53 -15.25
N ALA A 123 7.68 7.76 -14.71
CA ALA A 123 8.92 7.69 -15.48
C ALA A 123 9.22 6.26 -16.00
N MET A 124 8.73 5.22 -15.30
CA MET A 124 8.79 3.82 -15.72
C MET A 124 7.72 3.45 -16.77
N GLY A 125 6.85 4.40 -17.16
CA GLY A 125 5.82 4.20 -18.18
C GLY A 125 4.50 3.60 -17.67
N TYR A 126 4.24 3.65 -16.36
CA TYR A 126 2.93 3.27 -15.82
C TYR A 126 1.96 4.45 -15.89
N ASP A 127 0.74 4.18 -16.36
CA ASP A 127 -0.28 5.21 -16.59
C ASP A 127 -1.27 5.37 -15.44
N ALA A 128 -1.46 4.31 -14.63
CA ALA A 128 -2.45 4.29 -13.56
C ALA A 128 -2.04 3.39 -12.41
N ILE A 129 -2.64 3.67 -11.26
CA ILE A 129 -2.52 2.89 -10.02
C ILE A 129 -3.94 2.58 -9.52
N VAL A 130 -4.18 1.34 -9.13
CA VAL A 130 -5.40 0.91 -8.42
C VAL A 130 -5.02 0.40 -7.05
N ILE A 131 -5.78 0.80 -6.03
CA ILE A 131 -5.55 0.38 -4.64
C ILE A 131 -6.85 0.04 -3.93
N PHE A 132 -6.73 -0.69 -2.84
CA PHE A 132 -7.76 -0.79 -1.81
C PHE A 132 -7.30 -0.02 -0.57
N GLY A 133 -8.09 0.92 -0.11
CA GLY A 133 -7.72 1.73 1.04
C GLY A 133 -8.84 2.65 1.52
N ASP A 134 -8.56 3.36 2.61
CA ASP A 134 -9.48 4.34 3.17
C ASP A 134 -9.44 5.63 2.31
N PRO A 135 -10.58 6.08 1.75
CA PRO A 135 -10.66 7.31 0.97
C PRO A 135 -10.09 8.55 1.65
N ASP A 136 -10.21 8.64 2.97
CA ASP A 136 -9.69 9.79 3.75
C ASP A 136 -8.16 9.93 3.62
N ASN A 137 -7.46 8.84 3.36
CA ASN A 137 -6.01 8.85 3.19
C ASN A 137 -5.57 9.17 1.75
N TYR A 138 -6.42 8.88 0.74
CA TYR A 138 -5.95 8.84 -0.66
C TYR A 138 -6.65 9.83 -1.60
N VAL A 139 -7.87 10.29 -1.30
CA VAL A 139 -8.57 11.28 -2.16
C VAL A 139 -7.76 12.56 -2.29
N SER A 140 -7.17 13.04 -1.19
CA SER A 140 -6.28 14.22 -1.21
C SER A 140 -4.96 13.99 -1.98
N ARG A 141 -4.67 12.74 -2.38
CA ARG A 141 -3.51 12.35 -3.20
C ARG A 141 -3.87 12.16 -4.68
N GLY A 142 -5.11 12.50 -5.06
CA GLY A 142 -5.62 12.44 -6.42
C GLY A 142 -6.18 11.08 -6.82
N PHE A 143 -6.46 10.20 -5.85
CA PHE A 143 -7.27 9.03 -6.09
C PHE A 143 -8.76 9.39 -6.13
N ALA A 144 -9.52 8.65 -6.89
CA ALA A 144 -10.97 8.75 -6.90
C ALA A 144 -11.58 7.34 -6.97
N SER A 145 -12.88 7.25 -6.70
CA SER A 145 -13.61 5.99 -6.78
C SER A 145 -13.37 5.28 -8.12
N CYS A 146 -13.17 3.98 -8.08
CA CYS A 146 -13.04 3.12 -9.24
C CYS A 146 -14.23 3.28 -10.23
N ARG A 147 -15.43 3.55 -9.72
CA ARG A 147 -16.63 3.82 -10.51
C ARG A 147 -16.46 4.99 -11.48
N LYS A 148 -15.72 6.03 -11.09
CA LYS A 148 -15.45 7.20 -11.93
C LYS A 148 -14.66 6.86 -13.21
N PHE A 149 -13.87 5.80 -13.17
CA PHE A 149 -13.02 5.35 -14.27
C PHE A 149 -13.56 4.10 -14.98
N ASP A 150 -14.76 3.64 -14.58
CA ASP A 150 -15.35 2.39 -15.02
C ASP A 150 -14.40 1.20 -14.84
N VAL A 151 -13.77 1.14 -13.67
CA VAL A 151 -12.89 0.05 -13.23
C VAL A 151 -13.62 -0.78 -12.20
N ASP A 152 -14.02 -1.99 -12.52
CA ASP A 152 -14.69 -2.93 -11.61
C ASP A 152 -13.80 -4.11 -11.23
N LEU A 153 -14.27 -4.95 -10.31
CA LEU A 153 -13.65 -6.25 -10.01
C LEU A 153 -14.17 -7.34 -10.95
N GLU A 154 -15.48 -7.58 -10.88
CA GLU A 154 -16.21 -8.54 -11.70
C GLU A 154 -17.65 -8.03 -11.86
N ASP A 155 -18.22 -8.22 -13.06
CA ASP A 155 -19.65 -8.03 -13.35
C ASP A 155 -20.27 -6.71 -12.85
N GLY A 156 -19.51 -5.62 -12.93
CA GLY A 156 -20.00 -4.30 -12.54
C GLY A 156 -19.97 -4.05 -11.04
N ILE A 157 -19.19 -4.81 -10.28
CA ILE A 157 -19.00 -4.56 -8.84
C ILE A 157 -17.92 -3.50 -8.63
N TYR A 158 -18.31 -2.37 -8.02
CA TYR A 158 -17.43 -1.25 -7.69
C TYR A 158 -17.24 -1.16 -6.17
N PRO A 159 -16.20 -1.79 -5.58
CA PRO A 159 -15.96 -1.69 -4.15
C PRO A 159 -15.69 -0.25 -3.71
N SER A 160 -16.27 0.17 -2.58
CA SER A 160 -16.07 1.54 -2.06
C SER A 160 -14.63 1.83 -1.68
N ALA A 161 -13.90 0.80 -1.22
CA ALA A 161 -12.49 0.92 -0.88
C ALA A 161 -11.56 0.88 -2.10
N MET A 162 -12.06 0.49 -3.29
CA MET A 162 -11.24 0.44 -4.51
C MET A 162 -11.14 1.82 -5.13
N MET A 163 -9.94 2.32 -5.23
CA MET A 163 -9.64 3.65 -5.75
C MET A 163 -8.62 3.60 -6.87
N VAL A 164 -8.75 4.53 -7.80
CA VAL A 164 -7.92 4.65 -8.99
C VAL A 164 -7.28 6.03 -9.05
N LYS A 165 -6.02 6.07 -9.45
CA LYS A 165 -5.30 7.28 -9.81
C LYS A 165 -4.71 7.13 -11.21
N GLU A 166 -5.08 8.01 -12.13
CA GLU A 166 -4.35 8.16 -13.37
C GLU A 166 -3.04 8.94 -13.10
N LEU A 167 -1.91 8.35 -13.45
CA LEU A 167 -0.62 9.02 -13.51
C LEU A 167 -0.49 9.85 -14.80
N VAL A 168 -1.15 9.37 -15.86
CA VAL A 168 -1.30 10.10 -17.13
C VAL A 168 -2.79 10.39 -17.31
N PRO A 169 -3.21 11.66 -17.23
CA PRO A 169 -4.63 12.02 -17.33
C PRO A 169 -5.29 11.49 -18.62
N GLY A 170 -6.46 10.90 -18.48
CA GLY A 170 -7.24 10.34 -19.59
C GLY A 170 -6.78 8.98 -20.09
N SER A 171 -5.79 8.37 -19.45
CA SER A 171 -5.23 7.08 -19.87
C SER A 171 -6.22 5.91 -19.78
N LEU A 172 -7.28 6.05 -18.99
CA LEU A 172 -8.34 5.04 -18.82
C LEU A 172 -9.65 5.42 -19.53
N ALA A 173 -9.73 6.60 -20.13
CA ALA A 173 -10.97 7.13 -20.69
C ALA A 173 -11.51 6.30 -21.87
N GLY A 174 -12.86 6.24 -21.98
CA GLY A 174 -13.56 5.63 -23.11
C GLY A 174 -13.56 4.11 -23.14
N ARG A 175 -13.22 3.45 -22.05
CA ARG A 175 -13.19 2.00 -21.89
C ARG A 175 -13.77 1.57 -20.56
N SER A 176 -14.21 0.32 -20.49
CA SER A 176 -14.66 -0.36 -19.27
C SER A 176 -13.63 -1.41 -18.87
N TRP A 177 -13.14 -1.33 -17.67
CA TRP A 177 -12.01 -2.10 -17.20
C TRP A 177 -12.39 -3.05 -16.08
N ARG A 178 -11.86 -4.28 -16.13
CA ARG A 178 -11.83 -5.18 -14.98
C ARG A 178 -10.43 -5.15 -14.34
N TYR A 179 -10.38 -4.86 -13.07
CA TYR A 179 -9.13 -4.93 -12.29
C TYR A 179 -8.76 -6.39 -12.00
N VAL A 180 -7.51 -6.73 -12.24
CA VAL A 180 -6.91 -8.02 -11.91
C VAL A 180 -5.70 -7.77 -11.03
N GLU A 181 -5.88 -8.10 -9.75
CA GLU A 181 -4.86 -7.96 -8.73
C GLU A 181 -3.77 -9.02 -8.87
N SER A 182 -2.56 -8.73 -8.39
CA SER A 182 -1.50 -9.72 -8.25
C SER A 182 -1.86 -10.77 -7.19
N ASP A 183 -1.54 -12.03 -7.47
CA ASP A 183 -1.70 -13.13 -6.52
C ASP A 183 -0.82 -12.95 -5.26
N ALA A 184 0.15 -12.04 -5.29
CA ALA A 184 0.99 -11.66 -4.15
C ALA A 184 0.20 -11.25 -2.91
N TYR A 185 -1.02 -10.70 -3.10
CA TYR A 185 -1.90 -10.27 -2.00
C TYR A 185 -2.74 -11.40 -1.39
N ARG A 186 -2.69 -12.60 -1.98
CA ARG A 186 -3.33 -13.79 -1.42
C ARG A 186 -2.43 -14.43 -0.37
N ILE A 187 -2.48 -13.90 0.84
CA ILE A 187 -1.64 -14.37 1.95
C ILE A 187 -2.22 -15.64 2.57
N ASP A 188 -1.35 -16.61 2.87
CA ASP A 188 -1.66 -17.71 3.78
C ASP A 188 -1.63 -17.20 5.23
N GLU A 189 -2.82 -17.06 5.82
CA GLU A 189 -2.97 -16.55 7.19
C GLU A 189 -2.23 -17.42 8.23
N ALA A 190 -2.20 -18.73 8.04
CA ALA A 190 -1.49 -19.63 8.95
C ALA A 190 0.04 -19.46 8.82
N ALA A 191 0.54 -19.17 7.63
CA ALA A 191 1.94 -18.82 7.43
C ALA A 191 2.28 -17.45 8.04
N ALA A 192 1.40 -16.47 7.89
CA ALA A 192 1.55 -15.16 8.53
C ALA A 192 1.60 -15.26 10.05
N GLU A 193 0.75 -16.10 10.64
CA GLU A 193 0.75 -16.33 12.09
C GLU A 193 2.04 -17.02 12.56
N ARG A 194 2.54 -18.01 11.83
CA ARG A 194 3.84 -18.64 12.13
C ARG A 194 5.01 -17.66 11.99
N PHE A 195 4.96 -16.78 11.00
CA PHE A 195 5.98 -15.75 10.81
C PHE A 195 6.02 -14.74 11.97
N ASP A 196 4.84 -14.40 12.52
CA ASP A 196 4.72 -13.50 13.67
C ASP A 196 5.40 -14.04 14.95
N PHE A 197 5.58 -15.35 15.10
CA PHE A 197 6.32 -15.93 16.22
C PHE A 197 7.81 -15.54 16.25
N GLY A 198 8.36 -15.06 15.14
CA GLY A 198 9.72 -14.54 15.07
C GLY A 198 9.90 -13.11 15.59
N PHE A 199 8.81 -12.49 16.09
CA PHE A 199 8.80 -11.12 16.62
C PHE A 199 8.49 -11.11 18.11
N GLU A 200 8.80 -9.97 18.78
CA GLU A 200 8.43 -9.79 20.18
C GLU A 200 6.91 -9.96 20.36
N PRO A 201 6.47 -10.76 21.36
CA PRO A 201 5.07 -11.02 21.59
C PRO A 201 4.28 -9.74 21.85
N LYS A 202 3.16 -9.56 21.16
CA LYS A 202 2.24 -8.43 21.33
C LYS A 202 0.82 -8.93 21.55
N LYS A 203 0.07 -8.24 22.41
CA LYS A 203 -1.32 -8.58 22.69
C LYS A 203 -2.21 -8.23 21.51
N LYS A 204 -2.86 -9.23 20.93
CA LYS A 204 -3.94 -9.02 19.96
C LYS A 204 -5.16 -8.43 20.65
N GLY A 205 -5.86 -7.50 20.01
CA GLY A 205 -7.02 -6.81 20.59
C GLY A 205 -7.96 -6.23 19.55
N CYS A 206 -9.21 -6.01 19.96
CA CYS A 206 -10.20 -5.35 19.12
C CYS A 206 -10.11 -3.83 19.23
N ARG A 207 -10.30 -3.13 18.11
CA ARG A 207 -10.36 -1.66 18.02
C ARG A 207 -11.52 -1.23 17.11
N PRO A 208 -12.09 -0.03 17.29
CA PRO A 208 -13.15 0.49 16.41
C PRO A 208 -12.75 0.56 14.93
N SER A 209 -11.45 0.78 14.63
CA SER A 209 -10.93 0.80 13.25
C SER A 209 -11.19 -0.50 12.48
N GLN A 210 -11.24 -1.64 13.18
CA GLN A 210 -11.50 -2.95 12.57
C GLN A 210 -12.94 -3.05 12.06
N GLU A 211 -13.89 -2.48 12.79
CA GLU A 211 -15.29 -2.42 12.34
C GLU A 211 -15.43 -1.49 11.12
N SER A 212 -14.77 -0.33 11.14
CA SER A 212 -14.74 0.59 9.99
C SER A 212 -14.13 -0.09 8.76
N PHE A 213 -13.04 -0.83 8.93
CA PHE A 213 -12.42 -1.62 7.86
C PHE A 213 -13.36 -2.73 7.35
N TYR A 214 -14.03 -3.46 8.26
CA TYR A 214 -14.98 -4.50 7.90
C TYR A 214 -16.12 -3.96 7.04
N ILE A 215 -16.69 -2.81 7.42
CA ILE A 215 -17.76 -2.16 6.66
C ILE A 215 -17.25 -1.68 5.30
N SER A 216 -16.15 -0.92 5.26
CA SER A 216 -15.63 -0.33 4.02
C SER A 216 -15.19 -1.37 3.00
N SER A 217 -14.55 -2.47 3.45
CA SER A 217 -14.09 -3.54 2.58
C SER A 217 -15.21 -4.36 1.92
N ARG A 218 -16.44 -4.28 2.46
CA ARG A 218 -17.64 -4.97 1.94
C ARG A 218 -18.65 -4.03 1.28
N SER A 219 -18.44 -2.71 1.38
CA SER A 219 -19.32 -1.71 0.78
C SER A 219 -19.06 -1.56 -0.73
N ARG A 220 -20.10 -1.15 -1.45
CA ARG A 220 -20.06 -0.96 -2.91
C ARG A 220 -20.59 0.42 -3.27
N VAL A 221 -20.06 0.99 -4.35
CA VAL A 221 -20.60 2.22 -4.98
C VAL A 221 -21.64 1.80 -6.02
N LEU A 222 -22.81 2.40 -5.98
CA LEU A 222 -23.89 2.17 -6.94
C LEU A 222 -23.68 2.97 -8.23
#